data_37d9e21e986982f57dd55c11e20fe07d
#
_entry.id   37d9e21e986982f57dd55c11e20fe07d
#
_cell.length_a   1.000
_cell.length_b   1.000
_cell.length_c   1.000
_cell.angle_alpha   90.00
_cell.angle_beta   90.00
_cell.angle_gamma   90.00
#
_symmetry.space_group_name_H-M   'P 1'
#
loop_
_entity.id
_entity.type
_entity.pdbx_description
1 polymer ?
#
loop_
_entity_poly.entity_id
_entity_poly.type
_entity_poly.pdbx_seq_one_letter_code
_entity_poly.pdbx_strand_id
1 'polypeptide(L)'
;MREIVLKGIDEKIYYDVCDNGLPIYMLVNEKVNNFYMTLSVKYGSIDTEFKCKGESEYTRVHDGVAHFLEHVNFNEPDGSTAHEYFDKLGSSINAFTTFDFTCYEVFAYTEFEKNLNHLLDYVQTPYFTKELIEKEKGIICEEVKMGKNNPGHKLYYGMNKALYKKDKRRNLVTGEVEDVKGTTVKELQSVFDTFYHPENMFLVITGNFNPDVAVGIVKENQAKKTFSKYLAPVKKFDKEPMGVNEEYLEIEANVEIPKVKISYKMPMSLFSYDKRLLNIYLSIILRNNFGATSYLREELLEKELVVGIGANRDIFNDVVTIDINIETKYPSEVIPIVKEKMKNLVLNEDDLKRRIRCNIAALINDFDDIEYVNTDIADQLVTHGDIADNMYEIYSNLNINEANDIISKIDLSNSSTVLLVPFK
;
A
#
# COMPACT_ATOMS: atom_id res chain seq x y z
N MET A 1 -24.08 -15.65 3.43
CA MET A 1 -23.45 -14.72 2.46
C MET A 1 -24.36 -13.52 2.23
N ARG A 2 -23.84 -12.29 2.16
CA ARG A 2 -24.55 -11.06 1.81
C ARG A 2 -23.94 -10.43 0.55
N GLU A 3 -24.69 -9.59 -0.16
CA GLU A 3 -24.23 -8.83 -1.30
C GLU A 3 -24.00 -7.37 -0.92
N ILE A 4 -22.90 -6.78 -1.33
CA ILE A 4 -22.61 -5.35 -1.32
C ILE A 4 -22.79 -4.88 -2.76
N VAL A 5 -23.94 -4.27 -3.06
CA VAL A 5 -24.24 -3.75 -4.39
C VAL A 5 -23.53 -2.42 -4.59
N LEU A 6 -22.73 -2.31 -5.63
CA LEU A 6 -21.98 -1.09 -5.95
C LEU A 6 -22.89 -0.13 -6.72
N LYS A 7 -23.36 0.92 -6.05
CA LYS A 7 -24.36 1.86 -6.58
C LYS A 7 -23.84 2.62 -7.80
N GLY A 8 -24.63 2.62 -8.87
CA GLY A 8 -24.31 3.32 -10.12
C GLY A 8 -23.42 2.55 -11.09
N ILE A 9 -22.96 1.35 -10.72
CA ILE A 9 -22.29 0.38 -11.58
C ILE A 9 -22.98 -0.98 -11.42
N ASP A 10 -22.97 -1.79 -12.48
CA ASP A 10 -23.65 -3.10 -12.48
C ASP A 10 -22.72 -4.21 -11.92
N GLU A 11 -22.20 -3.96 -10.72
CA GLU A 11 -21.28 -4.86 -10.04
C GLU A 11 -21.66 -5.05 -8.57
N LYS A 12 -21.26 -6.19 -7.99
CA LYS A 12 -21.49 -6.51 -6.59
C LYS A 12 -20.35 -7.32 -6.00
N ILE A 13 -20.10 -7.09 -4.73
CA ILE A 13 -19.15 -7.88 -3.94
C ILE A 13 -19.92 -8.77 -3.00
N TYR A 14 -19.66 -10.07 -3.06
CA TYR A 14 -20.18 -11.03 -2.09
C TYR A 14 -19.33 -10.98 -0.82
N TYR A 15 -19.97 -11.00 0.32
CA TYR A 15 -19.34 -10.96 1.63
C TYR A 15 -19.84 -12.07 2.54
N ASP A 16 -18.93 -12.74 3.22
CA ASP A 16 -19.23 -13.69 4.29
C ASP A 16 -18.14 -13.62 5.39
N VAL A 17 -18.40 -14.27 6.51
CA VAL A 17 -17.43 -14.36 7.61
C VAL A 17 -17.42 -15.81 8.13
N CYS A 18 -16.23 -16.37 8.35
CA CYS A 18 -16.07 -17.66 8.99
C CYS A 18 -16.39 -17.60 10.50
N ASP A 19 -16.69 -18.73 11.13
CA ASP A 19 -16.98 -18.79 12.56
C ASP A 19 -15.82 -18.31 13.45
N ASN A 20 -14.58 -18.41 12.95
CA ASN A 20 -13.38 -17.92 13.61
C ASN A 20 -13.08 -16.44 13.33
N GLY A 21 -13.98 -15.73 12.64
CA GLY A 21 -13.91 -14.31 12.38
C GLY A 21 -13.19 -13.90 11.10
N LEU A 22 -12.70 -14.82 10.25
CA LEU A 22 -12.08 -14.47 8.96
C LEU A 22 -13.13 -13.92 7.99
N PRO A 23 -13.07 -12.65 7.58
CA PRO A 23 -13.95 -12.09 6.56
C PRO A 23 -13.47 -12.48 5.15
N ILE A 24 -14.46 -12.75 4.29
CA ILE A 24 -14.26 -13.16 2.89
C ILE A 24 -15.00 -12.16 1.99
N TYR A 25 -14.27 -11.54 1.07
CA TYR A 25 -14.79 -10.66 0.04
C TYR A 25 -14.57 -11.30 -1.32
N MET A 26 -15.59 -11.30 -2.16
CA MET A 26 -15.53 -11.99 -3.45
C MET A 26 -16.19 -11.18 -4.55
N LEU A 27 -15.47 -11.01 -5.67
CA LEU A 27 -16.03 -10.41 -6.89
C LEU A 27 -15.94 -11.43 -8.03
N VAL A 28 -17.11 -11.83 -8.54
CA VAL A 28 -17.20 -12.78 -9.64
C VAL A 28 -17.17 -12.06 -10.98
N ASN A 29 -16.23 -12.43 -11.83
CA ASN A 29 -16.13 -11.95 -13.21
C ASN A 29 -16.17 -13.14 -14.17
N GLU A 30 -17.33 -13.43 -14.75
CA GLU A 30 -17.54 -14.55 -15.69
C GLU A 30 -16.88 -14.33 -17.07
N LYS A 31 -16.39 -13.12 -17.36
CA LYS A 31 -15.74 -12.78 -18.64
C LYS A 31 -14.30 -13.28 -18.73
N VAL A 32 -13.69 -13.64 -17.60
CA VAL A 32 -12.30 -14.13 -17.52
C VAL A 32 -12.27 -15.63 -17.26
N ASN A 33 -11.08 -16.25 -17.47
CA ASN A 33 -10.87 -17.68 -17.24
C ASN A 33 -9.91 -17.96 -16.07
N ASN A 34 -9.55 -16.93 -15.34
CA ASN A 34 -8.60 -16.96 -14.24
C ASN A 34 -9.25 -16.46 -12.95
N PHE A 35 -8.51 -16.63 -11.87
CA PHE A 35 -8.87 -16.09 -10.57
C PHE A 35 -7.62 -15.58 -9.84
N TYR A 36 -7.84 -14.60 -9.01
CA TYR A 36 -6.84 -14.00 -8.16
C TYR A 36 -7.32 -14.02 -6.71
N MET A 37 -6.47 -14.44 -5.80
CA MET A 37 -6.78 -14.60 -4.39
C MET A 37 -5.74 -13.88 -3.57
N THR A 38 -6.15 -13.10 -2.58
CA THR A 38 -5.24 -12.49 -1.62
C THR A 38 -5.69 -12.74 -0.19
N LEU A 39 -4.74 -13.17 0.65
CA LEU A 39 -4.92 -13.24 2.08
C LEU A 39 -4.03 -12.19 2.74
N SER A 40 -4.66 -11.17 3.31
CA SER A 40 -3.98 -10.03 3.90
C SER A 40 -4.04 -10.06 5.42
N VAL A 41 -2.95 -9.62 6.06
CA VAL A 41 -2.80 -9.50 7.51
C VAL A 41 -2.62 -8.02 7.84
N LYS A 42 -3.42 -7.47 8.76
CA LYS A 42 -3.33 -6.06 9.20
C LYS A 42 -2.12 -5.84 10.11
N TYR A 43 -0.95 -6.14 9.59
CA TYR A 43 0.36 -5.97 10.21
C TYR A 43 1.37 -5.60 9.14
N GLY A 44 2.06 -4.47 9.30
CA GLY A 44 3.05 -3.98 8.36
C GLY A 44 4.32 -3.52 9.05
N SER A 45 5.23 -2.94 8.26
CA SER A 45 6.59 -2.61 8.71
C SER A 45 6.69 -1.53 9.79
N ILE A 46 5.64 -0.70 9.96
CA ILE A 46 5.62 0.32 11.02
C ILE A 46 5.16 -0.21 12.38
N ASP A 47 4.61 -1.42 12.43
CA ASP A 47 4.00 -2.03 13.63
C ASP A 47 5.05 -2.67 14.54
N THR A 48 6.09 -1.93 14.89
CA THR A 48 7.25 -2.45 15.63
C THR A 48 7.11 -2.38 17.14
N GLU A 49 6.07 -1.74 17.66
CA GLU A 49 5.79 -1.65 19.10
C GLU A 49 4.29 -1.89 19.34
N PHE A 50 3.96 -3.00 19.99
CA PHE A 50 2.57 -3.46 20.16
C PHE A 50 2.39 -4.26 21.45
N LYS A 51 1.14 -4.44 21.86
CA LYS A 51 0.72 -5.37 22.93
C LYS A 51 -0.66 -5.92 22.62
N CYS A 52 -1.02 -7.07 23.19
CA CYS A 52 -2.41 -7.52 23.19
C CYS A 52 -3.27 -6.69 24.14
N LYS A 53 -4.56 -6.56 23.84
CA LYS A 53 -5.52 -5.87 24.73
C LYS A 53 -5.57 -6.55 26.10
N GLY A 54 -5.25 -5.79 27.14
CA GLY A 54 -5.20 -6.28 28.53
C GLY A 54 -3.80 -6.52 29.07
N GLU A 55 -2.76 -6.52 28.23
CA GLU A 55 -1.37 -6.55 28.67
C GLU A 55 -0.90 -5.18 29.16
N SER A 56 0.01 -5.16 30.14
CA SER A 56 0.60 -3.94 30.67
C SER A 56 1.78 -3.46 29.83
N GLU A 57 2.60 -4.38 29.34
CA GLU A 57 3.86 -4.11 28.68
C GLU A 57 3.73 -4.19 27.15
N TYR A 58 4.50 -3.35 26.45
CA TYR A 58 4.64 -3.40 25.02
C TYR A 58 5.77 -4.33 24.61
N THR A 59 5.51 -5.18 23.64
CA THR A 59 6.55 -5.89 22.90
C THR A 59 7.13 -4.98 21.84
N ARG A 60 8.46 -4.95 21.73
CA ARG A 60 9.16 -4.24 20.68
C ARG A 60 9.94 -5.24 19.83
N VAL A 61 9.86 -5.10 18.51
CA VAL A 61 10.58 -5.92 17.54
C VAL A 61 11.47 -5.03 16.65
N HIS A 62 12.44 -5.64 15.97
CA HIS A 62 13.28 -4.93 15.01
C HIS A 62 12.45 -4.39 13.82
N ASP A 63 12.93 -3.32 13.21
CA ASP A 63 12.39 -2.86 11.94
C ASP A 63 12.59 -3.97 10.89
N GLY A 64 11.64 -4.15 9.96
CA GLY A 64 11.70 -5.20 8.94
C GLY A 64 11.18 -6.58 9.35
N VAL A 65 10.75 -6.79 10.60
CA VAL A 65 10.21 -8.09 11.07
C VAL A 65 8.97 -8.51 10.27
N ALA A 66 8.12 -7.57 9.81
CA ALA A 66 6.96 -7.89 8.97
C ALA A 66 7.39 -8.53 7.64
N HIS A 67 8.34 -7.92 6.95
CA HIS A 67 8.92 -8.43 5.71
C HIS A 67 9.69 -9.75 5.93
N PHE A 68 10.43 -9.85 7.03
CA PHE A 68 11.12 -11.08 7.39
C PHE A 68 10.13 -12.24 7.56
N LEU A 69 9.01 -11.99 8.25
CA LEU A 69 7.97 -13.00 8.45
C LEU A 69 7.29 -13.41 7.14
N GLU A 70 7.11 -12.47 6.21
CA GLU A 70 6.65 -12.75 4.86
C GLU A 70 7.54 -13.80 4.16
N HIS A 71 8.87 -13.61 4.16
CA HIS A 71 9.84 -14.55 3.59
C HIS A 71 9.77 -15.94 4.24
N VAL A 72 9.72 -15.96 5.57
CA VAL A 72 9.71 -17.22 6.33
C VAL A 72 8.46 -18.04 6.06
N ASN A 73 7.31 -17.39 5.88
CA ASN A 73 6.03 -18.06 5.66
C ASN A 73 5.97 -18.88 4.36
N PHE A 74 6.82 -18.64 3.38
CA PHE A 74 6.89 -19.47 2.17
C PHE A 74 7.52 -20.85 2.40
N ASN A 75 8.11 -21.11 3.57
CA ASN A 75 8.77 -22.37 3.87
C ASN A 75 7.83 -23.31 4.64
N GLU A 76 7.84 -24.59 4.29
CA GLU A 76 6.95 -25.59 4.86
C GLU A 76 7.68 -26.62 5.75
N PRO A 77 6.95 -27.29 6.69
CA PRO A 77 7.55 -28.21 7.64
C PRO A 77 8.24 -29.43 7.03
N ASP A 78 7.85 -29.84 5.82
CA ASP A 78 8.45 -30.97 5.09
C ASP A 78 9.74 -30.60 4.34
N GLY A 79 10.15 -29.34 4.42
CA GLY A 79 11.33 -28.79 3.75
C GLY A 79 11.08 -28.31 2.33
N SER A 80 9.84 -28.39 1.84
CA SER A 80 9.39 -27.76 0.58
C SER A 80 9.09 -26.28 0.78
N THR A 81 8.69 -25.62 -0.29
CA THR A 81 8.20 -24.23 -0.25
C THR A 81 6.82 -24.13 -0.87
N ALA A 82 6.05 -23.14 -0.47
CA ALA A 82 4.77 -22.83 -1.10
C ALA A 82 4.94 -22.59 -2.62
N HIS A 83 6.05 -21.98 -3.07
CA HIS A 83 6.37 -21.83 -4.50
C HIS A 83 6.38 -23.19 -5.23
N GLU A 84 7.05 -24.20 -4.68
CA GLU A 84 7.10 -25.55 -5.29
C GLU A 84 5.72 -26.21 -5.38
N TYR A 85 4.85 -25.94 -4.42
CA TYR A 85 3.48 -26.46 -4.44
C TYR A 85 2.66 -25.80 -5.55
N PHE A 86 2.64 -24.48 -5.61
CA PHE A 86 1.86 -23.75 -6.60
C PHE A 86 2.39 -23.91 -8.03
N ASP A 87 3.71 -24.02 -8.21
CA ASP A 87 4.33 -24.33 -9.51
C ASP A 87 3.82 -25.65 -10.08
N LYS A 88 3.64 -26.70 -9.25
CA LYS A 88 3.06 -27.99 -9.67
C LYS A 88 1.59 -27.85 -10.12
N LEU A 89 0.87 -26.83 -9.66
CA LEU A 89 -0.50 -26.53 -10.07
C LEU A 89 -0.54 -25.62 -11.31
N GLY A 90 0.59 -25.09 -11.77
CA GLY A 90 0.67 -24.07 -12.82
C GLY A 90 0.15 -22.72 -12.35
N SER A 91 0.27 -22.43 -11.07
CA SER A 91 -0.16 -21.19 -10.43
C SER A 91 1.04 -20.31 -10.08
N SER A 92 0.87 -18.99 -10.10
CA SER A 92 1.86 -18.02 -9.65
C SER A 92 1.51 -17.51 -8.28
N ILE A 93 2.51 -17.41 -7.40
CA ILE A 93 2.34 -16.80 -6.08
C ILE A 93 3.32 -15.67 -5.86
N ASN A 94 2.94 -14.74 -5.03
CA ASN A 94 3.77 -13.63 -4.58
C ASN A 94 3.32 -13.20 -3.18
N ALA A 95 4.09 -12.34 -2.54
CA ALA A 95 3.68 -11.60 -1.37
C ALA A 95 4.35 -10.24 -1.35
N PHE A 96 3.81 -9.33 -0.58
CA PHE A 96 4.44 -8.04 -0.32
C PHE A 96 4.06 -7.51 1.06
N THR A 97 4.98 -6.76 1.62
CA THR A 97 4.79 -6.05 2.89
C THR A 97 4.75 -4.55 2.61
N THR A 98 3.72 -3.88 3.15
CA THR A 98 3.60 -2.42 3.14
C THR A 98 3.92 -1.84 4.51
N PHE A 99 3.60 -0.56 4.73
CA PHE A 99 3.75 0.06 6.04
C PHE A 99 2.75 -0.48 7.07
N ASP A 100 1.55 -0.87 6.66
CA ASP A 100 0.41 -1.17 7.54
C ASP A 100 -0.22 -2.56 7.35
N PHE A 101 0.13 -3.28 6.27
CA PHE A 101 -0.33 -4.66 6.05
C PHE A 101 0.69 -5.52 5.28
N THR A 102 0.53 -6.83 5.37
CA THR A 102 1.23 -7.84 4.56
C THR A 102 0.20 -8.63 3.77
N CYS A 103 0.46 -8.86 2.48
CA CYS A 103 -0.45 -9.53 1.56
C CYS A 103 0.24 -10.74 0.93
N TYR A 104 -0.47 -11.85 0.84
CA TYR A 104 -0.06 -13.07 0.15
C TYR A 104 -1.00 -13.31 -1.02
N GLU A 105 -0.47 -13.55 -2.21
CA GLU A 105 -1.19 -13.52 -3.48
C GLU A 105 -1.07 -14.85 -4.23
N VAL A 106 -2.15 -15.27 -4.86
CA VAL A 106 -2.19 -16.41 -5.78
C VAL A 106 -2.92 -16.01 -7.06
N PHE A 107 -2.28 -16.21 -8.20
CA PHE A 107 -2.88 -16.07 -9.52
C PHE A 107 -2.92 -17.43 -10.22
N ALA A 108 -4.08 -17.86 -10.68
CA ALA A 108 -4.23 -19.18 -11.30
C ALA A 108 -5.40 -19.27 -12.30
N TYR A 109 -5.34 -20.31 -13.14
CA TYR A 109 -6.37 -20.64 -14.14
C TYR A 109 -7.13 -21.92 -13.82
N THR A 110 -6.55 -22.77 -12.99
CA THR A 110 -7.06 -24.12 -12.68
C THR A 110 -6.90 -24.44 -11.21
N GLU A 111 -7.47 -25.56 -10.77
CA GLU A 111 -7.27 -26.10 -9.41
C GLU A 111 -7.67 -25.10 -8.30
N PHE A 112 -8.80 -24.41 -8.47
CA PHE A 112 -9.30 -23.38 -7.57
C PHE A 112 -9.27 -23.81 -6.09
N GLU A 113 -9.83 -24.98 -5.77
CA GLU A 113 -9.90 -25.48 -4.40
C GLU A 113 -8.51 -25.73 -3.80
N LYS A 114 -7.59 -26.33 -4.57
CA LYS A 114 -6.23 -26.61 -4.08
C LYS A 114 -5.45 -25.31 -3.83
N ASN A 115 -5.57 -24.35 -4.75
CA ASN A 115 -4.95 -23.03 -4.60
C ASN A 115 -5.47 -22.31 -3.34
N LEU A 116 -6.79 -22.29 -3.16
CA LEU A 116 -7.42 -21.60 -2.03
C LEU A 116 -7.07 -22.25 -0.69
N ASN A 117 -7.15 -23.58 -0.59
CA ASN A 117 -6.78 -24.30 0.62
C ASN A 117 -5.31 -24.07 0.98
N HIS A 118 -4.42 -24.18 -0.01
CA HIS A 118 -2.99 -24.06 0.27
C HIS A 118 -2.59 -22.63 0.63
N LEU A 119 -3.20 -21.59 0.03
CA LEU A 119 -3.01 -20.21 0.44
C LEU A 119 -3.36 -20.00 1.92
N LEU A 120 -4.52 -20.50 2.34
CA LEU A 120 -4.96 -20.43 3.74
C LEU A 120 -4.03 -21.23 4.67
N ASP A 121 -3.52 -22.37 4.21
CA ASP A 121 -2.72 -23.27 5.05
C ASP A 121 -1.31 -22.71 5.30
N TYR A 122 -0.56 -22.34 4.26
CA TYR A 122 0.82 -21.90 4.47
C TYR A 122 0.92 -20.57 5.19
N VAL A 123 -0.04 -19.64 4.94
CA VAL A 123 -0.03 -18.33 5.62
C VAL A 123 -0.40 -18.45 7.10
N GLN A 124 -1.28 -19.40 7.45
CA GLN A 124 -1.78 -19.56 8.82
C GLN A 124 -1.08 -20.64 9.64
N THR A 125 -0.06 -21.31 9.07
CA THR A 125 0.67 -22.37 9.77
C THR A 125 2.15 -21.98 9.90
N PRO A 126 2.58 -21.45 11.06
CA PRO A 126 3.95 -20.98 11.22
C PRO A 126 4.95 -22.13 11.24
N TYR A 127 6.06 -21.94 10.55
CA TYR A 127 7.19 -22.86 10.60
C TYR A 127 8.50 -22.08 10.80
N PHE A 128 8.96 -22.00 12.05
CA PHE A 128 10.12 -21.21 12.42
C PHE A 128 11.20 -22.12 13.02
N THR A 129 12.24 -22.44 12.25
CA THR A 129 13.45 -23.06 12.78
C THR A 129 14.61 -22.07 12.81
N LYS A 130 15.57 -22.30 13.69
CA LYS A 130 16.76 -21.45 13.77
C LYS A 130 17.53 -21.47 12.46
N GLU A 131 17.64 -22.64 11.84
CA GLU A 131 18.36 -22.86 10.59
C GLU A 131 17.71 -22.09 9.44
N LEU A 132 16.38 -22.12 9.36
CA LEU A 132 15.62 -21.39 8.35
C LEU A 132 15.81 -19.89 8.50
N ILE A 133 15.71 -19.37 9.71
CA ILE A 133 15.87 -17.94 9.99
C ILE A 133 17.28 -17.48 9.63
N GLU A 134 18.33 -18.24 9.96
CA GLU A 134 19.70 -17.88 9.57
C GLU A 134 19.91 -17.92 8.05
N LYS A 135 19.22 -18.79 7.32
CA LYS A 135 19.23 -18.82 5.85
C LYS A 135 18.56 -17.56 5.30
N GLU A 136 17.36 -17.22 5.78
CA GLU A 136 16.60 -16.07 5.30
C GLU A 136 17.31 -14.74 5.63
N LYS A 137 18.00 -14.60 6.76
CA LYS A 137 18.85 -13.45 7.05
C LYS A 137 19.83 -13.15 5.92
N GLY A 138 20.45 -14.19 5.35
CA GLY A 138 21.38 -14.02 4.22
C GLY A 138 20.70 -13.43 3.00
N ILE A 139 19.53 -13.95 2.64
CA ILE A 139 18.74 -13.53 1.45
C ILE A 139 18.29 -12.09 1.64
N ILE A 140 17.63 -11.78 2.76
CA ILE A 140 17.09 -10.45 3.03
C ILE A 140 18.20 -9.40 3.15
N CYS A 141 19.36 -9.74 3.75
CA CYS A 141 20.49 -8.82 3.80
C CYS A 141 21.00 -8.44 2.39
N GLU A 142 21.01 -9.36 1.43
CA GLU A 142 21.37 -9.05 0.04
C GLU A 142 20.28 -8.19 -0.64
N GLU A 143 19.01 -8.47 -0.38
CA GLU A 143 17.90 -7.66 -0.86
C GLU A 143 17.98 -6.20 -0.37
N VAL A 144 18.23 -6.00 0.94
CA VAL A 144 18.44 -4.67 1.51
C VAL A 144 19.57 -3.93 0.80
N LYS A 145 20.70 -4.58 0.52
CA LYS A 145 21.83 -4.00 -0.21
C LYS A 145 21.45 -3.64 -1.65
N MET A 146 20.70 -4.51 -2.34
CA MET A 146 20.20 -4.26 -3.69
C MET A 146 19.26 -3.06 -3.71
N GLY A 147 18.31 -3.00 -2.77
CA GLY A 147 17.39 -1.88 -2.60
C GLY A 147 18.12 -0.56 -2.37
N LYS A 148 19.13 -0.55 -1.51
CA LYS A 148 19.96 0.65 -1.25
C LYS A 148 20.72 1.15 -2.49
N ASN A 149 20.97 0.32 -3.47
CA ASN A 149 21.59 0.72 -4.73
C ASN A 149 20.59 1.19 -5.79
N ASN A 150 19.29 0.90 -5.61
CA ASN A 150 18.24 1.33 -6.52
C ASN A 150 17.97 2.84 -6.39
N PRO A 151 18.07 3.63 -7.48
CA PRO A 151 17.84 5.07 -7.42
C PRO A 151 16.41 5.45 -6.98
N GLY A 152 15.39 4.67 -7.37
CA GLY A 152 14.01 4.89 -6.94
C GLY A 152 13.85 4.75 -5.43
N HIS A 153 14.43 3.69 -4.84
CA HIS A 153 14.46 3.48 -3.39
C HIS A 153 15.23 4.60 -2.67
N LYS A 154 16.40 5.01 -3.19
CA LYS A 154 17.16 6.13 -2.61
C LYS A 154 16.34 7.41 -2.56
N LEU A 155 15.64 7.74 -3.64
CA LEU A 155 14.79 8.92 -3.70
C LEU A 155 13.62 8.83 -2.73
N TYR A 156 12.93 7.68 -2.71
CA TYR A 156 11.77 7.44 -1.87
C TYR A 156 12.11 7.50 -0.37
N TYR A 157 13.07 6.70 0.08
CA TYR A 157 13.47 6.67 1.49
C TYR A 157 14.29 7.89 1.89
N GLY A 158 15.06 8.48 0.97
CA GLY A 158 15.71 9.77 1.18
C GLY A 158 14.69 10.86 1.50
N MET A 159 13.56 10.89 0.73
CA MET A 159 12.47 11.81 1.02
C MET A 159 11.79 11.51 2.35
N ASN A 160 11.47 10.24 2.64
CA ASN A 160 10.85 9.88 3.90
C ASN A 160 11.74 10.26 5.11
N LYS A 161 13.05 10.06 5.02
CA LYS A 161 14.00 10.49 6.06
C LYS A 161 14.07 12.00 6.20
N ALA A 162 14.01 12.74 5.09
CA ALA A 162 14.01 14.20 5.12
C ALA A 162 12.68 14.78 5.62
N LEU A 163 11.55 14.13 5.29
CA LEU A 163 10.22 14.60 5.62
C LEU A 163 9.81 14.29 7.07
N TYR A 164 10.09 13.05 7.54
CA TYR A 164 9.62 12.56 8.83
C TYR A 164 10.70 12.57 9.91
N LYS A 165 10.34 13.00 11.13
CA LYS A 165 11.20 12.98 12.31
C LYS A 165 11.05 11.69 13.12
N LYS A 166 9.81 11.22 13.28
CA LYS A 166 9.45 10.08 14.15
C LYS A 166 8.63 9.01 13.46
N ASP A 167 7.86 9.37 12.43
CA ASP A 167 7.04 8.42 11.69
C ASP A 167 7.90 7.26 11.14
N LYS A 168 7.48 6.04 11.41
CA LYS A 168 8.21 4.83 11.05
C LYS A 168 8.33 4.62 9.52
N ARG A 169 7.55 5.31 8.70
CA ARG A 169 7.70 5.31 7.24
C ARG A 169 9.05 5.86 6.76
N ARG A 170 9.81 6.52 7.64
CA ARG A 170 11.20 6.91 7.37
C ARG A 170 12.18 5.74 7.29
N ASN A 171 11.81 4.58 7.84
CA ASN A 171 12.62 3.37 7.86
C ASN A 171 12.29 2.47 6.67
N LEU A 172 13.23 1.61 6.30
CA LEU A 172 13.00 0.63 5.23
C LEU A 172 11.93 -0.39 5.66
N VAL A 173 11.05 -0.76 4.74
CA VAL A 173 10.10 -1.87 4.98
C VAL A 173 10.85 -3.18 5.29
N THR A 174 11.98 -3.39 4.64
CA THR A 174 12.86 -4.54 4.86
C THR A 174 13.66 -4.49 6.16
N GLY A 175 13.69 -3.34 6.85
CA GLY A 175 14.65 -3.04 7.90
C GLY A 175 16.06 -2.77 7.36
N GLU A 176 16.98 -2.37 8.21
CA GLU A 176 18.41 -2.26 7.89
C GLU A 176 19.10 -3.62 8.07
N VAL A 177 20.31 -3.80 7.53
CA VAL A 177 21.07 -5.06 7.63
C VAL A 177 21.25 -5.50 9.09
N GLU A 178 21.45 -4.55 9.99
CA GLU A 178 21.62 -4.78 11.43
C GLU A 178 20.32 -5.27 12.07
N ASP A 179 19.17 -4.73 11.67
CA ASP A 179 17.84 -5.17 12.13
C ASP A 179 17.59 -6.61 11.69
N VAL A 180 17.81 -6.90 10.41
CA VAL A 180 17.65 -8.25 9.83
C VAL A 180 18.52 -9.28 10.59
N LYS A 181 19.81 -8.95 10.85
CA LYS A 181 20.70 -9.82 11.61
C LYS A 181 20.26 -9.99 13.06
N GLY A 182 19.68 -8.96 13.65
CA GLY A 182 19.18 -8.95 15.03
C GLY A 182 17.88 -9.71 15.22
N THR A 183 17.08 -9.89 14.16
CA THR A 183 15.77 -10.57 14.22
C THR A 183 15.90 -12.00 14.77
N THR A 184 14.99 -12.34 15.68
CA THR A 184 15.00 -13.63 16.42
C THR A 184 13.74 -14.44 16.17
N VAL A 185 13.84 -15.77 16.36
CA VAL A 185 12.67 -16.70 16.34
C VAL A 185 11.56 -16.18 17.27
N LYS A 186 11.94 -15.67 18.46
CA LYS A 186 10.98 -15.20 19.46
C LYS A 186 10.18 -13.99 18.97
N GLU A 187 10.81 -13.06 18.24
CA GLU A 187 10.11 -11.90 17.67
C GLU A 187 9.14 -12.33 16.59
N LEU A 188 9.57 -13.19 15.65
CA LEU A 188 8.70 -13.71 14.59
C LEU A 188 7.51 -14.47 15.18
N GLN A 189 7.73 -15.31 16.17
CA GLN A 189 6.66 -16.03 16.86
C GLN A 189 5.70 -15.07 17.57
N SER A 190 6.23 -14.06 18.29
CA SER A 190 5.40 -13.07 18.98
C SER A 190 4.52 -12.26 18.01
N VAL A 191 5.06 -11.89 16.85
CA VAL A 191 4.30 -11.19 15.80
C VAL A 191 3.24 -12.12 15.21
N PHE A 192 3.61 -13.35 14.88
CA PHE A 192 2.68 -14.31 14.32
C PHE A 192 1.52 -14.58 15.30
N ASP A 193 1.79 -14.88 16.55
CA ASP A 193 0.78 -15.16 17.57
C ASP A 193 -0.15 -13.96 17.84
N THR A 194 0.34 -12.75 17.61
CA THR A 194 -0.43 -11.51 17.85
C THR A 194 -1.28 -11.12 16.65
N PHE A 195 -0.73 -11.21 15.43
CA PHE A 195 -1.35 -10.58 14.26
C PHE A 195 -1.91 -11.57 13.23
N TYR A 196 -1.40 -12.81 13.15
CA TYR A 196 -1.86 -13.81 12.17
C TYR A 196 -3.09 -14.59 12.67
N HIS A 197 -4.03 -13.84 13.24
CA HIS A 197 -5.32 -14.38 13.68
C HIS A 197 -6.41 -14.05 12.66
N PRO A 198 -7.36 -14.97 12.38
CA PRO A 198 -8.43 -14.76 11.39
C PRO A 198 -9.17 -13.42 11.52
N GLU A 199 -9.45 -12.96 12.75
CA GLU A 199 -10.09 -11.66 12.99
C GLU A 199 -9.22 -10.44 12.63
N ASN A 200 -7.90 -10.62 12.47
CA ASN A 200 -6.96 -9.59 12.02
C ASN A 200 -6.54 -9.75 10.56
N MET A 201 -7.14 -10.70 9.87
CA MET A 201 -6.90 -11.02 8.45
C MET A 201 -8.16 -10.78 7.64
N PHE A 202 -8.02 -10.79 6.33
CA PHE A 202 -9.15 -10.84 5.38
C PHE A 202 -8.73 -11.50 4.08
N LEU A 203 -9.67 -12.21 3.47
CA LEU A 203 -9.50 -12.89 2.19
C LEU A 203 -10.28 -12.15 1.11
N VAL A 204 -9.63 -11.86 -0.02
CA VAL A 204 -10.29 -11.32 -1.21
C VAL A 204 -10.09 -12.30 -2.37
N ILE A 205 -11.17 -12.64 -3.07
CA ILE A 205 -11.14 -13.52 -4.25
C ILE A 205 -11.83 -12.81 -5.41
N THR A 206 -11.16 -12.71 -6.54
CA THR A 206 -11.69 -12.10 -7.76
C THR A 206 -11.50 -13.02 -8.96
N GLY A 207 -12.41 -12.99 -9.93
CA GLY A 207 -12.31 -13.80 -11.15
C GLY A 207 -13.48 -14.74 -11.38
N ASN A 208 -13.26 -15.81 -12.12
CA ASN A 208 -14.31 -16.74 -12.51
C ASN A 208 -14.40 -17.96 -11.57
N PHE A 209 -15.33 -17.93 -10.65
CA PHE A 209 -15.59 -19.01 -9.68
C PHE A 209 -17.02 -18.94 -9.15
N ASN A 210 -17.46 -20.02 -8.49
CA ASN A 210 -18.75 -20.03 -7.79
C ASN A 210 -18.57 -19.54 -6.34
N PRO A 211 -19.21 -18.44 -5.91
CA PRO A 211 -19.01 -17.87 -4.59
C PRO A 211 -19.50 -18.76 -3.43
N ASP A 212 -20.58 -19.54 -3.61
CA ASP A 212 -21.06 -20.47 -2.58
C ASP A 212 -20.06 -21.61 -2.37
N VAL A 213 -19.47 -22.12 -3.45
CA VAL A 213 -18.39 -23.13 -3.38
C VAL A 213 -17.16 -22.57 -2.70
N ALA A 214 -16.73 -21.36 -3.06
CA ALA A 214 -15.58 -20.70 -2.45
C ALA A 214 -15.76 -20.52 -0.93
N VAL A 215 -16.91 -20.00 -0.50
CA VAL A 215 -17.24 -19.88 0.95
C VAL A 215 -17.24 -21.24 1.64
N GLY A 216 -17.80 -22.27 1.00
CA GLY A 216 -17.79 -23.63 1.54
C GLY A 216 -16.39 -24.16 1.80
N ILE A 217 -15.49 -24.02 0.82
CA ILE A 217 -14.06 -24.41 0.93
C ILE A 217 -13.38 -23.67 2.08
N VAL A 218 -13.52 -22.33 2.13
CA VAL A 218 -12.90 -21.53 3.19
C VAL A 218 -13.40 -21.93 4.57
N LYS A 219 -14.71 -22.06 4.76
CA LYS A 219 -15.30 -22.47 6.05
C LYS A 219 -14.85 -23.87 6.47
N GLU A 220 -14.79 -24.81 5.55
CA GLU A 220 -14.28 -26.16 5.82
C GLU A 220 -12.80 -26.16 6.19
N ASN A 221 -11.97 -25.37 5.49
CA ASN A 221 -10.56 -25.20 5.82
C ASN A 221 -10.38 -24.60 7.21
N GLN A 222 -11.09 -23.50 7.50
CA GLN A 222 -10.97 -22.80 8.78
C GLN A 222 -11.49 -23.60 9.98
N ALA A 223 -12.51 -24.45 9.77
CA ALA A 223 -13.04 -25.34 10.81
C ALA A 223 -12.06 -26.42 11.27
N LYS A 224 -11.05 -26.75 10.46
CA LYS A 224 -9.97 -27.72 10.80
C LYS A 224 -8.87 -27.08 11.66
N LYS A 225 -8.83 -25.76 11.77
CA LYS A 225 -7.79 -25.00 12.46
C LYS A 225 -8.25 -24.56 13.85
N THR A 226 -7.31 -24.49 14.77
CA THR A 226 -7.58 -23.99 16.12
C THR A 226 -6.75 -22.75 16.37
N PHE A 227 -7.41 -21.66 16.69
CA PHE A 227 -6.79 -20.40 17.04
C PHE A 227 -7.00 -20.10 18.53
N SER A 228 -6.08 -19.40 19.14
CA SER A 228 -6.27 -18.82 20.48
C SER A 228 -7.41 -17.81 20.46
N LYS A 229 -7.89 -17.41 21.63
CA LYS A 229 -8.87 -16.32 21.70
C LYS A 229 -8.24 -15.03 21.17
N TYR A 230 -8.91 -14.39 20.23
CA TYR A 230 -8.44 -13.12 19.69
C TYR A 230 -8.42 -12.01 20.75
N LEU A 231 -7.28 -11.38 20.87
CA LEU A 231 -7.08 -10.19 21.68
C LEU A 231 -6.53 -9.10 20.75
N ALA A 232 -7.40 -8.17 20.36
CA ALA A 232 -7.03 -7.14 19.40
C ALA A 232 -5.71 -6.45 19.77
N PRO A 233 -4.72 -6.38 18.87
CA PRO A 233 -3.45 -5.73 19.13
C PRO A 233 -3.64 -4.23 19.32
N VAL A 234 -2.91 -3.67 20.27
CA VAL A 234 -2.79 -2.22 20.48
C VAL A 234 -1.42 -1.80 20.01
N LYS A 235 -1.39 -1.14 18.86
CA LYS A 235 -0.18 -0.62 18.22
C LYS A 235 0.19 0.72 18.84
N LYS A 236 1.49 1.01 18.98
CA LYS A 236 1.98 2.28 19.52
C LYS A 236 2.79 3.02 18.48
N PHE A 237 2.39 4.25 18.23
CA PHE A 237 3.06 5.17 17.31
C PHE A 237 3.46 6.45 18.03
N ASP A 238 4.63 6.95 17.70
CA ASP A 238 5.03 8.28 18.11
C ASP A 238 4.28 9.33 17.30
N LYS A 239 3.82 10.39 17.96
CA LYS A 239 3.20 11.53 17.26
C LYS A 239 4.24 12.21 16.38
N GLU A 240 3.98 12.28 15.08
CA GLU A 240 4.84 12.95 14.11
C GLU A 240 4.72 14.48 14.24
N PRO A 241 5.82 15.22 14.45
CA PRO A 241 5.81 16.69 14.38
C PRO A 241 5.60 17.16 12.93
N MET A 242 4.88 18.27 12.71
CA MET A 242 4.63 18.77 11.36
C MET A 242 5.88 19.34 10.67
N GLY A 243 6.80 19.95 11.41
CA GLY A 243 8.07 20.41 10.82
C GLY A 243 8.88 19.26 10.22
N VAL A 244 9.43 19.47 9.03
CA VAL A 244 10.29 18.48 8.34
C VAL A 244 11.60 18.24 9.09
N ASN A 245 12.23 17.09 8.86
CA ASN A 245 13.52 16.76 9.43
C ASN A 245 14.65 17.51 8.73
N GLU A 246 14.61 17.54 7.40
CA GLU A 246 15.56 18.27 6.54
C GLU A 246 14.80 18.95 5.42
N GLU A 247 15.11 20.24 5.16
CA GLU A 247 14.46 21.00 4.08
C GLU A 247 15.05 20.68 2.70
N TYR A 248 16.32 20.26 2.65
CA TYR A 248 17.02 19.87 1.43
C TYR A 248 18.02 18.75 1.71
N LEU A 249 18.00 17.74 0.82
CA LEU A 249 18.92 16.62 0.86
C LEU A 249 19.40 16.29 -0.56
N GLU A 250 20.71 16.21 -0.76
CA GLU A 250 21.33 15.77 -2.01
C GLU A 250 21.96 14.39 -1.81
N ILE A 251 21.71 13.47 -2.75
CA ILE A 251 22.18 12.08 -2.69
C ILE A 251 22.82 11.73 -4.03
N GLU A 252 24.04 11.24 -4.01
CA GLU A 252 24.68 10.65 -5.19
C GLU A 252 24.10 9.26 -5.50
N ALA A 253 23.77 9.02 -6.77
CA ALA A 253 23.18 7.77 -7.23
C ALA A 253 23.59 7.44 -8.65
N ASN A 254 23.41 6.17 -9.04
CA ASN A 254 23.63 5.74 -10.42
C ASN A 254 22.43 6.17 -11.29
N VAL A 255 22.43 7.44 -11.67
CA VAL A 255 21.43 8.06 -12.55
C VAL A 255 22.16 8.86 -13.64
N GLU A 256 21.61 8.87 -14.85
CA GLU A 256 22.13 9.70 -15.94
C GLU A 256 21.56 11.13 -15.88
N ILE A 257 20.30 11.22 -15.49
CA ILE A 257 19.54 12.47 -15.36
C ILE A 257 19.15 12.64 -13.91
N PRO A 258 19.43 13.80 -13.30
CA PRO A 258 19.01 14.07 -11.93
C PRO A 258 17.51 13.88 -11.72
N LYS A 259 17.14 13.32 -10.57
CA LYS A 259 15.77 13.15 -10.14
C LYS A 259 15.49 13.99 -8.90
N VAL A 260 14.41 14.74 -8.95
CA VAL A 260 14.00 15.62 -7.85
C VAL A 260 12.65 15.11 -7.30
N LYS A 261 12.55 15.06 -5.99
CA LYS A 261 11.29 14.92 -5.29
C LYS A 261 11.09 16.10 -4.35
N ILE A 262 9.97 16.80 -4.49
CA ILE A 262 9.56 17.88 -3.58
C ILE A 262 8.33 17.37 -2.85
N SER A 263 8.37 17.33 -1.52
CA SER A 263 7.24 16.88 -0.70
C SER A 263 6.80 17.97 0.26
N TYR A 264 5.50 18.10 0.41
CA TYR A 264 4.84 18.97 1.37
C TYR A 264 4.10 18.12 2.39
N LYS A 265 4.25 18.44 3.68
CA LYS A 265 3.63 17.72 4.78
C LYS A 265 2.71 18.64 5.58
N MET A 266 1.47 18.22 5.80
CA MET A 266 0.47 18.99 6.52
C MET A 266 -0.47 18.09 7.32
N PRO A 267 -1.08 18.59 8.41
CA PRO A 267 -2.01 17.79 9.19
C PRO A 267 -3.36 17.66 8.46
N MET A 268 -3.95 16.47 8.52
CA MET A 268 -5.27 16.22 7.95
C MET A 268 -6.35 17.12 8.57
N SER A 269 -6.17 17.58 9.79
CA SER A 269 -7.11 18.48 10.50
C SER A 269 -7.31 19.85 9.86
N LEU A 270 -6.50 20.23 8.86
CA LEU A 270 -6.74 21.41 8.03
C LEU A 270 -7.99 21.26 7.16
N PHE A 271 -8.36 20.03 6.85
CA PHE A 271 -9.44 19.72 5.93
C PHE A 271 -10.67 19.22 6.67
N SER A 272 -11.85 19.70 6.28
CA SER A 272 -13.14 19.32 6.87
C SER A 272 -13.81 18.17 6.10
N TYR A 273 -13.02 17.32 5.47
CA TYR A 273 -13.45 16.22 4.62
C TYR A 273 -12.96 14.88 5.20
N ASP A 274 -13.69 13.80 4.96
CA ASP A 274 -13.18 12.47 5.25
C ASP A 274 -11.98 12.13 4.35
N LYS A 275 -11.22 11.12 4.75
CA LYS A 275 -9.98 10.72 4.09
C LYS A 275 -10.19 10.34 2.63
N ARG A 276 -11.28 9.63 2.31
CA ARG A 276 -11.59 9.16 0.95
C ARG A 276 -11.90 10.33 0.02
N LEU A 277 -12.79 11.22 0.44
CA LEU A 277 -13.17 12.39 -0.34
C LEU A 277 -12.00 13.36 -0.56
N LEU A 278 -11.22 13.61 0.49
CA LEU A 278 -10.01 14.44 0.39
C LEU A 278 -8.99 13.84 -0.59
N ASN A 279 -8.75 12.53 -0.53
CA ASN A 279 -7.85 11.82 -1.44
C ASN A 279 -8.27 11.97 -2.90
N ILE A 280 -9.59 11.89 -3.18
CA ILE A 280 -10.16 12.08 -4.52
C ILE A 280 -9.92 13.51 -5.02
N TYR A 281 -10.26 14.53 -4.23
CA TYR A 281 -10.06 15.93 -4.62
C TYR A 281 -8.58 16.25 -4.84
N LEU A 282 -7.70 15.87 -3.93
CA LEU A 282 -6.26 16.06 -4.10
C LEU A 282 -5.74 15.38 -5.37
N SER A 283 -6.20 14.16 -5.69
CA SER A 283 -5.86 13.50 -6.95
C SER A 283 -6.27 14.33 -8.17
N ILE A 284 -7.50 14.83 -8.19
CA ILE A 284 -8.02 15.65 -9.31
C ILE A 284 -7.23 16.95 -9.44
N ILE A 285 -7.02 17.67 -8.34
CA ILE A 285 -6.29 18.94 -8.31
C ILE A 285 -4.85 18.74 -8.83
N LEU A 286 -4.16 17.75 -8.31
CA LEU A 286 -2.77 17.47 -8.70
C LEU A 286 -2.65 17.00 -10.14
N ARG A 287 -3.53 16.11 -10.60
CA ARG A 287 -3.58 15.68 -12.01
C ARG A 287 -3.88 16.84 -12.96
N ASN A 288 -4.69 17.83 -12.53
CA ASN A 288 -4.97 19.00 -13.35
C ASN A 288 -3.76 19.90 -13.51
N ASN A 289 -2.94 20.05 -12.48
CA ASN A 289 -1.81 20.96 -12.44
C ASN A 289 -0.46 20.35 -12.87
N PHE A 290 -0.27 19.03 -12.70
CA PHE A 290 1.01 18.33 -12.94
C PHE A 290 0.86 17.04 -13.76
N GLY A 291 -0.37 16.61 -14.07
CA GLY A 291 -0.62 15.38 -14.81
C GLY A 291 -0.29 15.50 -16.31
N ALA A 292 -0.47 14.38 -17.03
CA ALA A 292 -0.08 14.23 -18.44
C ALA A 292 -0.66 15.29 -19.39
N THR A 293 -1.79 15.90 -19.03
CA THR A 293 -2.49 16.92 -19.84
C THR A 293 -2.46 18.32 -19.18
N SER A 294 -1.50 18.58 -18.29
CA SER A 294 -1.37 19.89 -17.64
C SER A 294 -0.52 20.83 -18.49
N TYR A 295 -0.89 22.10 -18.53
CA TYR A 295 -0.13 23.14 -19.22
C TYR A 295 1.32 23.22 -18.76
N LEU A 296 1.57 23.12 -17.46
CA LEU A 296 2.93 23.20 -16.94
C LEU A 296 3.79 22.06 -17.50
N ARG A 297 3.26 20.83 -17.52
CA ARG A 297 4.02 19.69 -18.05
C ARG A 297 4.32 19.87 -19.54
N GLU A 298 3.34 20.28 -20.33
CA GLU A 298 3.49 20.53 -21.75
C GLU A 298 4.55 21.62 -22.00
N GLU A 299 4.44 22.76 -21.33
CA GLU A 299 5.39 23.87 -21.41
C GLU A 299 6.83 23.44 -21.06
N LEU A 300 7.00 22.69 -19.96
CA LEU A 300 8.33 22.24 -19.53
C LEU A 300 8.93 21.20 -20.49
N LEU A 301 8.11 20.33 -21.09
CA LEU A 301 8.54 19.38 -22.12
C LEU A 301 8.92 20.08 -23.43
N GLU A 302 8.11 21.04 -23.91
CA GLU A 302 8.42 21.83 -25.11
C GLU A 302 9.71 22.65 -24.99
N LYS A 303 10.01 23.13 -23.78
CA LYS A 303 11.24 23.84 -23.46
C LYS A 303 12.43 22.89 -23.18
N GLU A 304 12.24 21.60 -23.28
CA GLU A 304 13.25 20.56 -22.95
C GLU A 304 13.83 20.69 -21.51
N LEU A 305 13.05 21.31 -20.61
CA LEU A 305 13.48 21.53 -19.22
C LEU A 305 13.27 20.27 -18.35
N VAL A 306 12.37 19.39 -18.73
CA VAL A 306 12.13 18.11 -18.00
C VAL A 306 12.03 16.95 -18.97
N VAL A 307 12.40 15.78 -18.50
CA VAL A 307 12.08 14.48 -19.15
C VAL A 307 10.71 14.01 -18.68
N GLY A 308 10.38 14.27 -17.42
CA GLY A 308 9.09 13.96 -16.83
C GLY A 308 8.80 14.76 -15.58
N ILE A 309 7.51 15.02 -15.35
CA ILE A 309 6.99 15.58 -14.12
C ILE A 309 5.65 14.96 -13.79
N GLY A 310 5.39 14.72 -12.52
CA GLY A 310 4.13 14.22 -12.00
C GLY A 310 3.95 14.52 -10.53
N ALA A 311 2.72 14.39 -10.04
CA ALA A 311 2.40 14.62 -8.64
C ALA A 311 1.62 13.44 -8.06
N ASN A 312 1.91 13.14 -6.80
CA ASN A 312 1.18 12.16 -5.98
C ASN A 312 0.75 12.80 -4.66
N ARG A 313 -0.12 12.13 -3.96
CA ARG A 313 -0.54 12.44 -2.60
C ARG A 313 -0.61 11.15 -1.79
N ASP A 314 -0.48 11.29 -0.50
CA ASP A 314 -0.74 10.23 0.46
C ASP A 314 -1.43 10.81 1.69
N ILE A 315 -2.35 10.05 2.26
CA ILE A 315 -3.04 10.39 3.50
C ILE A 315 -2.90 9.20 4.44
N PHE A 316 -1.94 9.30 5.32
CA PHE A 316 -1.63 8.23 6.26
C PHE A 316 -1.78 8.72 7.71
N ASN A 317 -2.59 8.02 8.48
CA ASN A 317 -3.02 8.49 9.81
C ASN A 317 -3.56 9.94 9.72
N ASP A 318 -2.97 10.86 10.48
CA ASP A 318 -3.36 12.28 10.52
C ASP A 318 -2.48 13.18 9.65
N VAL A 319 -1.67 12.61 8.75
CA VAL A 319 -0.71 13.34 7.92
C VAL A 319 -1.10 13.23 6.45
N VAL A 320 -1.23 14.39 5.80
CA VAL A 320 -1.37 14.51 4.34
C VAL A 320 -0.03 14.90 3.76
N THR A 321 0.40 14.21 2.71
CA THR A 321 1.57 14.60 1.93
C THR A 321 1.20 14.82 0.46
N ILE A 322 1.89 15.77 -0.16
CA ILE A 322 1.83 16.04 -1.60
C ILE A 322 3.25 15.96 -2.13
N ASP A 323 3.47 15.07 -3.08
CA ASP A 323 4.77 14.78 -3.67
C ASP A 323 4.81 15.22 -5.13
N ILE A 324 5.80 15.99 -5.53
CA ILE A 324 6.09 16.30 -6.93
C ILE A 324 7.38 15.60 -7.32
N ASN A 325 7.31 14.72 -8.32
CA ASN A 325 8.44 13.99 -8.86
C ASN A 325 8.84 14.59 -10.20
N ILE A 326 10.13 14.86 -10.40
CA ILE A 326 10.68 15.54 -11.58
C ILE A 326 11.94 14.80 -12.03
N GLU A 327 12.08 14.64 -13.33
CA GLU A 327 13.31 14.17 -13.97
C GLU A 327 13.83 15.27 -14.90
N THR A 328 15.01 15.85 -14.59
CA THR A 328 15.49 17.03 -15.29
C THR A 328 17.02 17.17 -15.21
N LYS A 329 17.61 17.69 -16.30
CA LYS A 329 19.02 18.13 -16.33
C LYS A 329 19.24 19.49 -15.69
N TYR A 330 18.17 20.24 -15.40
CA TYR A 330 18.19 21.63 -14.93
C TYR A 330 17.47 21.81 -13.57
N PRO A 331 17.88 21.11 -12.50
CA PRO A 331 17.16 21.15 -11.22
C PRO A 331 17.03 22.57 -10.65
N SER A 332 18.09 23.37 -10.75
CA SER A 332 18.13 24.75 -10.24
C SER A 332 17.13 25.69 -10.91
N GLU A 333 16.76 25.42 -12.16
CA GLU A 333 15.77 26.19 -12.93
C GLU A 333 14.35 25.65 -12.68
N VAL A 334 14.17 24.34 -12.67
CA VAL A 334 12.84 23.70 -12.61
C VAL A 334 12.25 23.73 -11.20
N ILE A 335 13.04 23.54 -10.15
CA ILE A 335 12.55 23.55 -8.76
C ILE A 335 11.79 24.83 -8.41
N PRO A 336 12.29 26.05 -8.70
CA PRO A 336 11.56 27.29 -8.44
C PRO A 336 10.24 27.37 -9.20
N ILE A 337 10.20 26.96 -10.48
CA ILE A 337 8.99 26.96 -11.31
C ILE A 337 7.91 26.06 -10.67
N VAL A 338 8.29 24.84 -10.25
CA VAL A 338 7.36 23.90 -9.63
C VAL A 338 6.87 24.40 -8.26
N LYS A 339 7.76 24.96 -7.44
CA LYS A 339 7.38 25.55 -6.14
C LYS A 339 6.42 26.73 -6.32
N GLU A 340 6.61 27.55 -7.35
CA GLU A 340 5.69 28.65 -7.65
C GLU A 340 4.33 28.13 -8.17
N LYS A 341 4.33 27.06 -8.98
CA LYS A 341 3.09 26.41 -9.41
C LYS A 341 2.30 25.84 -8.22
N MET A 342 2.96 25.29 -7.21
CA MET A 342 2.28 24.80 -6.01
C MET A 342 1.56 25.90 -5.23
N LYS A 343 2.04 27.13 -5.26
CA LYS A 343 1.34 28.28 -4.67
C LYS A 343 0.13 28.72 -5.50
N ASN A 344 0.10 28.36 -6.77
CA ASN A 344 -0.89 28.81 -7.76
C ASN A 344 -1.62 27.61 -8.39
N LEU A 345 -2.10 26.67 -7.55
CA LEU A 345 -2.92 25.56 -8.02
C LEU A 345 -4.27 26.09 -8.52
N VAL A 346 -4.73 25.54 -9.63
CA VAL A 346 -5.99 25.93 -10.26
C VAL A 346 -6.82 24.70 -10.64
N LEU A 347 -8.13 24.84 -10.52
CA LEU A 347 -9.10 23.92 -11.09
C LEU A 347 -10.33 24.76 -11.47
N ASN A 348 -10.81 24.62 -12.69
CA ASN A 348 -12.06 25.26 -13.13
C ASN A 348 -13.17 24.22 -13.28
N GLU A 349 -14.38 24.68 -13.49
CA GLU A 349 -15.58 23.85 -13.59
C GLU A 349 -15.50 22.83 -14.75
N ASP A 350 -14.98 23.23 -15.90
CA ASP A 350 -14.90 22.37 -17.08
C ASP A 350 -13.82 21.27 -16.90
N ASP A 351 -12.69 21.64 -16.30
CA ASP A 351 -11.65 20.68 -15.94
C ASP A 351 -12.15 19.68 -14.89
N LEU A 352 -12.88 20.14 -13.87
CA LEU A 352 -13.48 19.26 -12.88
C LEU A 352 -14.46 18.27 -13.54
N LYS A 353 -15.38 18.75 -14.38
CA LYS A 353 -16.33 17.91 -15.12
C LYS A 353 -15.62 16.87 -16.00
N ARG A 354 -14.54 17.29 -16.67
CA ARG A 354 -13.71 16.38 -17.46
C ARG A 354 -13.08 15.30 -16.59
N ARG A 355 -12.51 15.66 -15.43
CA ARG A 355 -11.89 14.72 -14.49
C ARG A 355 -12.89 13.78 -13.87
N ILE A 356 -14.09 14.24 -13.54
CA ILE A 356 -15.19 13.38 -13.07
C ILE A 356 -15.49 12.29 -14.10
N ARG A 357 -15.69 12.67 -15.38
CA ARG A 357 -15.94 11.67 -16.44
C ARG A 357 -14.80 10.67 -16.59
N CYS A 358 -13.54 11.13 -16.50
CA CYS A 358 -12.39 10.24 -16.56
C CYS A 358 -12.36 9.26 -15.37
N ASN A 359 -12.64 9.73 -14.16
CA ASN A 359 -12.64 8.89 -12.97
C ASN A 359 -13.78 7.87 -12.98
N ILE A 360 -14.98 8.28 -13.44
CA ILE A 360 -16.11 7.35 -13.61
C ILE A 360 -15.80 6.28 -14.67
N ALA A 361 -15.19 6.69 -15.80
CA ALA A 361 -14.79 5.74 -16.83
C ALA A 361 -13.72 4.76 -16.32
N ALA A 362 -12.74 5.25 -15.56
CA ALA A 362 -11.74 4.40 -14.91
C ALA A 362 -12.42 3.43 -13.93
N LEU A 363 -13.26 3.94 -13.03
CA LEU A 363 -14.01 3.11 -12.06
C LEU A 363 -14.76 1.94 -12.73
N ILE A 364 -15.37 2.17 -13.89
CA ILE A 364 -16.10 1.13 -14.63
C ILE A 364 -15.12 0.14 -15.26
N ASN A 365 -14.06 0.64 -15.90
CA ASN A 365 -13.07 -0.20 -16.58
C ASN A 365 -12.22 -1.04 -15.62
N ASP A 366 -11.99 -0.55 -14.42
CA ASP A 366 -11.17 -1.21 -13.40
C ASP A 366 -11.73 -2.59 -13.02
N PHE A 367 -13.07 -2.79 -13.14
CA PHE A 367 -13.72 -4.10 -12.90
C PHE A 367 -13.43 -5.17 -13.96
N ASP A 368 -12.85 -4.82 -15.10
CA ASP A 368 -12.38 -5.79 -16.08
C ASP A 368 -11.00 -6.39 -15.71
N ASP A 369 -10.27 -5.77 -14.78
CA ASP A 369 -8.97 -6.24 -14.26
C ASP A 369 -9.13 -6.82 -12.85
N ILE A 370 -9.11 -8.15 -12.76
CA ILE A 370 -9.36 -8.87 -11.50
C ILE A 370 -8.25 -8.68 -10.46
N GLU A 371 -7.00 -8.42 -10.87
CA GLU A 371 -5.89 -8.14 -9.95
C GLU A 371 -6.04 -6.74 -9.37
N TYR A 372 -6.33 -5.76 -10.23
CA TYR A 372 -6.55 -4.38 -9.80
C TYR A 372 -7.70 -4.28 -8.79
N VAL A 373 -8.87 -4.86 -9.11
CA VAL A 373 -10.03 -4.83 -8.21
C VAL A 373 -9.76 -5.54 -6.89
N ASN A 374 -9.05 -6.66 -6.91
CA ASN A 374 -8.66 -7.37 -5.70
C ASN A 374 -7.81 -6.48 -4.79
N THR A 375 -6.79 -5.86 -5.38
CA THR A 375 -5.89 -4.95 -4.66
C THR A 375 -6.61 -3.69 -4.17
N ASP A 376 -7.51 -3.12 -4.96
CA ASP A 376 -8.33 -1.96 -4.57
C ASP A 376 -9.25 -2.29 -3.38
N ILE A 377 -9.90 -3.47 -3.39
CA ILE A 377 -10.69 -3.95 -2.25
C ILE A 377 -9.80 -4.06 -1.01
N ALA A 378 -8.61 -4.66 -1.13
CA ALA A 378 -7.68 -4.81 -0.03
C ALA A 378 -7.22 -3.44 0.52
N ASP A 379 -6.87 -2.50 -0.35
CA ASP A 379 -6.47 -1.15 0.03
C ASP A 379 -7.60 -0.39 0.75
N GLN A 380 -8.83 -0.47 0.26
CA GLN A 380 -9.99 0.14 0.92
C GLN A 380 -10.22 -0.44 2.32
N LEU A 381 -10.11 -1.75 2.49
CA LEU A 381 -10.28 -2.43 3.79
C LEU A 381 -9.19 -2.04 4.81
N VAL A 382 -7.95 -1.84 4.36
CA VAL A 382 -6.85 -1.42 5.21
C VAL A 382 -6.96 0.07 5.53
N THR A 383 -7.16 0.90 4.51
CA THR A 383 -7.12 2.36 4.62
C THR A 383 -8.36 2.97 5.27
N HIS A 384 -9.54 2.39 5.00
CA HIS A 384 -10.83 2.93 5.45
C HIS A 384 -11.59 1.98 6.40
N GLY A 385 -11.23 0.70 6.44
CA GLY A 385 -11.93 -0.32 7.23
C GLY A 385 -13.23 -0.82 6.58
N ASP A 386 -13.62 -0.27 5.43
CA ASP A 386 -14.82 -0.62 4.68
C ASP A 386 -14.61 -0.48 3.17
N ILE A 387 -15.55 -1.02 2.39
CA ILE A 387 -15.63 -0.86 0.94
C ILE A 387 -16.70 0.18 0.63
N ALA A 388 -16.35 1.20 -0.16
CA ALA A 388 -17.30 2.20 -0.61
C ALA A 388 -18.25 1.62 -1.68
N ASP A 389 -19.51 1.45 -1.32
CA ASP A 389 -20.55 0.97 -2.25
C ASP A 389 -21.12 2.07 -3.16
N ASN A 390 -20.71 3.33 -2.98
CA ASN A 390 -21.27 4.51 -3.63
C ASN A 390 -20.23 5.38 -4.34
N MET A 391 -19.12 4.81 -4.80
CA MET A 391 -18.04 5.57 -5.47
C MET A 391 -18.52 6.34 -6.68
N TYR A 392 -19.44 5.79 -7.47
CA TYR A 392 -20.05 6.49 -8.60
C TYR A 392 -20.80 7.78 -8.16
N GLU A 393 -21.56 7.69 -7.06
CA GLU A 393 -22.27 8.85 -6.49
C GLU A 393 -21.28 9.89 -5.95
N ILE A 394 -20.21 9.45 -5.26
CA ILE A 394 -19.15 10.33 -4.76
C ILE A 394 -18.55 11.12 -5.92
N TYR A 395 -18.11 10.45 -7.00
CA TYR A 395 -17.56 11.14 -8.17
C TYR A 395 -18.57 12.08 -8.84
N SER A 396 -19.83 11.67 -8.96
CA SER A 396 -20.87 12.47 -9.62
C SER A 396 -21.24 13.75 -8.85
N ASN A 397 -21.04 13.75 -7.53
CA ASN A 397 -21.39 14.87 -6.64
C ASN A 397 -20.22 15.82 -6.37
N LEU A 398 -19.02 15.55 -6.90
CA LEU A 398 -17.88 16.46 -6.73
C LEU A 398 -18.21 17.85 -7.30
N ASN A 399 -17.83 18.89 -6.58
CA ASN A 399 -18.12 20.28 -6.96
C ASN A 399 -16.91 21.21 -6.80
N ILE A 400 -16.93 22.29 -7.53
CA ILE A 400 -15.78 23.21 -7.61
C ILE A 400 -15.56 24.01 -6.32
N ASN A 401 -16.59 24.24 -5.51
CA ASN A 401 -16.46 24.99 -4.26
C ASN A 401 -15.63 24.20 -3.23
N GLU A 402 -15.87 22.89 -3.11
CA GLU A 402 -15.09 22.02 -2.25
C GLU A 402 -13.63 21.91 -2.74
N ALA A 403 -13.42 21.77 -4.05
CA ALA A 403 -12.08 21.75 -4.62
C ALA A 403 -11.29 23.04 -4.32
N ASN A 404 -11.94 24.21 -4.46
CA ASN A 404 -11.33 25.50 -4.15
C ASN A 404 -11.09 25.69 -2.65
N ASP A 405 -12.00 25.20 -1.80
CA ASP A 405 -11.79 25.18 -0.34
C ASP A 405 -10.55 24.36 0.02
N ILE A 406 -10.40 23.16 -0.56
CA ILE A 406 -9.21 22.31 -0.36
C ILE A 406 -7.94 23.02 -0.85
N ILE A 407 -7.94 23.57 -2.05
CA ILE A 407 -6.79 24.33 -2.59
C ILE A 407 -6.36 25.44 -1.64
N SER A 408 -7.32 26.19 -1.09
CA SER A 408 -7.06 27.31 -0.17
C SER A 408 -6.44 26.89 1.16
N LYS A 409 -6.59 25.63 1.56
CA LYS A 409 -6.12 25.06 2.83
C LYS A 409 -4.80 24.28 2.71
N ILE A 410 -4.28 24.09 1.49
CA ILE A 410 -2.99 23.42 1.29
C ILE A 410 -1.87 24.26 1.93
N ASP A 411 -1.26 23.72 2.97
CA ASP A 411 -0.15 24.37 3.68
C ASP A 411 1.19 23.94 3.09
N LEU A 412 1.92 24.89 2.52
CA LEU A 412 3.23 24.67 1.90
C LEU A 412 4.41 24.99 2.84
N SER A 413 4.15 25.30 4.11
CA SER A 413 5.17 25.74 5.07
C SER A 413 6.16 24.63 5.45
N ASN A 414 5.71 23.37 5.47
CA ASN A 414 6.54 22.22 5.84
C ASN A 414 6.88 21.42 4.57
N SER A 415 8.00 21.73 3.96
CA SER A 415 8.42 21.09 2.72
C SER A 415 9.85 20.60 2.78
N SER A 416 10.11 19.51 2.05
CA SER A 416 11.46 18.99 1.81
C SER A 416 11.69 18.82 0.31
N THR A 417 12.94 18.99 -0.11
CA THR A 417 13.38 18.74 -1.48
C THR A 417 14.53 17.75 -1.44
N VAL A 418 14.37 16.63 -2.12
CA VAL A 418 15.45 15.64 -2.28
C VAL A 418 15.87 15.60 -3.74
N LEU A 419 17.17 15.69 -3.96
CA LEU A 419 17.81 15.68 -5.27
C LEU A 419 18.75 14.47 -5.37
N LEU A 420 18.47 13.57 -6.32
CA LEU A 420 19.46 12.57 -6.74
C LEU A 420 20.29 13.15 -7.88
N VAL A 421 21.61 13.10 -7.71
CA VAL A 421 22.59 13.53 -8.72
C VAL A 421 23.44 12.35 -9.18
N PRO A 422 23.95 12.36 -10.42
CA PRO A 422 24.94 11.39 -10.88
C PRO A 422 26.17 11.37 -9.96
N PHE A 423 26.82 10.22 -9.84
CA PHE A 423 28.16 10.17 -9.24
C PHE A 423 29.11 11.10 -9.98
N LYS A 424 29.96 11.81 -9.23
CA LYS A 424 31.00 12.68 -9.78
C LYS A 424 32.14 11.90 -10.39
#